data_cdc4ce2e50de60f3fdc5611a43ed1106
#
_entry.id   cdc4ce2e50de60f3fdc5611a43ed1106
#
_cell.length_a   1.000
_cell.length_b   1.000
_cell.length_c   1.000
_cell.angle_alpha   90.00
_cell.angle_beta   90.00
_cell.angle_gamma   90.00
#
_symmetry.space_group_name_H-M   'P 1'
#
loop_
_entity.id
_entity.type
_entity.pdbx_description
1 polymer ?
#
loop_
_entity_poly.entity_id
_entity_poly.type
_entity_poly.pdbx_seq_one_letter_code
_entity_poly.pdbx_strand_id
1 'polypeptide(L)'
;MPLALISVYDKSGLVPFAKRLAACGWRFLASGGTAATLKEAELEPIDIAAYTGSPELLAGRVKTLHPAIHAGILARPSDEDFAELHAHGYEPIDLVVVNLYPFEETVRRLKADAKVLCHTKPNEDTAESANIAADTNSFPIVQSASLGEADIVEQIDIGGVALLRAAAKNYARVGVLCDPADYNLVACEIEKGSLSSFTLRTLAAKAFARTRDYDTEIAAWFAESIAEGPSSGSSIMQDPRLSSFGTTAGDAGDETPGSVFSLVGRVERMLRYGENPHQKAFFVLPAEISAGQLSKEIFTLFKEPVLPAEPIISTEPILEKRSGQPDAIGQTKCDSVSGIISGPLGGHVLGGKELSYNNLLDLDAAWRAVLDFEAPAAVIVKHLSPCGAAEANSLREAYEAALACDPVSAFGGIVALNRRLDSETALALKELFIECIAAPGFDEAGLEILRAKKNLRLIEADPFVFLREARELRSAAGGLLVQEQDRGDPIDTKWSVVGKRQPSAAELEALRFAWKLVRHVRSNAIVLAAGRAAVGIGGGQTNRVDAVKQACERAGGRARGSALASDAYFPFADGIEAAAEAGVAAVVQPGGSVRDAEVLAAADKLGIAMVYTGVRHFRH
;
A
#
# COMPACT_ATOMS: atom_id res chain seq x y z
N MET A 1 -37.79 8.67 20.81
CA MET A 1 -37.85 7.94 19.51
C MET A 1 -36.66 8.37 18.70
N PRO A 2 -35.88 7.46 18.12
CA PRO A 2 -34.68 7.80 17.36
C PRO A 2 -35.04 8.61 16.12
N LEU A 3 -34.11 9.49 15.70
CA LEU A 3 -34.30 10.44 14.62
C LEU A 3 -33.25 10.23 13.51
N ALA A 4 -33.73 10.05 12.28
CA ALA A 4 -32.90 9.92 11.09
C ALA A 4 -33.02 11.16 10.19
N LEU A 5 -31.89 11.77 9.85
CA LEU A 5 -31.80 12.79 8.82
C LEU A 5 -31.55 12.14 7.46
N ILE A 6 -32.45 12.37 6.51
CA ILE A 6 -32.36 11.78 5.16
C ILE A 6 -32.30 12.88 4.11
N SER A 7 -31.20 12.94 3.38
CA SER A 7 -30.99 13.88 2.26
C SER A 7 -30.26 13.17 1.12
N VAL A 8 -31.01 12.56 0.20
CA VAL A 8 -30.45 11.73 -0.86
C VAL A 8 -30.81 12.22 -2.25
N TYR A 9 -29.83 12.21 -3.14
CA TYR A 9 -30.01 12.43 -4.57
C TYR A 9 -30.54 11.15 -5.24
N ASP A 10 -29.79 10.04 -5.13
CA ASP A 10 -30.23 8.71 -5.55
C ASP A 10 -31.18 8.11 -4.51
N LYS A 11 -32.43 7.88 -4.93
CA LYS A 11 -33.50 7.36 -4.09
C LYS A 11 -33.67 5.84 -4.19
N SER A 12 -32.75 5.16 -4.87
CA SER A 12 -32.74 3.71 -5.03
C SER A 12 -32.74 3.02 -3.67
N GLY A 13 -33.72 2.15 -3.40
CA GLY A 13 -33.87 1.42 -2.15
C GLY A 13 -34.29 2.25 -0.93
N LEU A 14 -34.49 3.57 -1.05
CA LEU A 14 -34.83 4.45 0.07
C LEU A 14 -36.15 4.07 0.74
N VAL A 15 -37.23 3.91 -0.04
CA VAL A 15 -38.58 3.65 0.50
C VAL A 15 -38.66 2.33 1.28
N PRO A 16 -38.18 1.18 0.76
CA PRO A 16 -38.11 -0.05 1.54
C PRO A 16 -37.29 0.10 2.84
N PHE A 17 -36.17 0.80 2.80
CA PHE A 17 -35.33 1.05 3.95
C PHE A 17 -36.05 1.90 4.99
N ALA A 18 -36.63 3.03 4.60
CA ALA A 18 -37.36 3.92 5.53
C ALA A 18 -38.57 3.25 6.15
N LYS A 19 -39.33 2.41 5.42
CA LYS A 19 -40.46 1.63 5.98
C LYS A 19 -40.00 0.65 7.07
N ARG A 20 -38.84 0.01 6.90
CA ARG A 20 -38.27 -0.86 7.94
C ARG A 20 -37.86 -0.07 9.19
N LEU A 21 -37.25 1.10 9.02
CA LEU A 21 -36.93 1.98 10.15
C LEU A 21 -38.19 2.48 10.86
N ALA A 22 -39.21 2.90 10.10
CA ALA A 22 -40.47 3.34 10.67
C ALA A 22 -41.14 2.24 11.52
N ALA A 23 -41.10 0.98 11.07
CA ALA A 23 -41.56 -0.17 11.83
C ALA A 23 -40.81 -0.37 13.16
N CYS A 24 -39.57 0.11 13.25
CA CYS A 24 -38.75 0.15 14.47
C CYS A 24 -38.92 1.46 15.28
N GLY A 25 -39.89 2.31 14.95
CA GLY A 25 -40.24 3.53 15.70
C GLY A 25 -39.35 4.75 15.39
N TRP A 26 -38.62 4.75 14.25
CA TRP A 26 -37.83 5.88 13.83
C TRP A 26 -38.66 7.00 13.23
N ARG A 27 -38.27 8.25 13.49
CA ARG A 27 -38.80 9.46 12.86
C ARG A 27 -37.79 9.95 11.82
N PHE A 28 -38.26 10.74 10.86
CA PHE A 28 -37.45 11.20 9.73
C PHE A 28 -37.43 12.73 9.67
N LEU A 29 -36.24 13.28 9.46
CA LEU A 29 -36.00 14.66 9.02
C LEU A 29 -35.63 14.63 7.54
N ALA A 30 -36.35 15.34 6.70
CA ALA A 30 -36.05 15.42 5.27
C ALA A 30 -36.56 16.73 4.68
N SER A 31 -36.04 17.12 3.50
CA SER A 31 -36.50 18.27 2.74
C SER A 31 -36.58 17.98 1.24
N GLY A 32 -37.23 18.86 0.50
CA GLY A 32 -37.29 18.82 -0.97
C GLY A 32 -37.75 17.47 -1.52
N GLY A 33 -37.06 16.98 -2.56
CA GLY A 33 -37.44 15.75 -3.25
C GLY A 33 -37.37 14.49 -2.39
N THR A 34 -36.53 14.44 -1.35
CA THR A 34 -36.50 13.32 -0.40
C THR A 34 -37.74 13.29 0.46
N ALA A 35 -38.17 14.43 0.98
CA ALA A 35 -39.42 14.52 1.77
C ALA A 35 -40.65 14.16 0.91
N ALA A 36 -40.72 14.60 -0.34
CA ALA A 36 -41.77 14.22 -1.27
C ALA A 36 -41.88 12.70 -1.46
N THR A 37 -40.75 12.04 -1.74
CA THR A 37 -40.66 10.58 -1.93
C THR A 37 -41.11 9.81 -0.67
N LEU A 38 -40.74 10.30 0.53
CA LEU A 38 -41.17 9.66 1.78
C LEU A 38 -42.69 9.86 2.04
N LYS A 39 -43.24 11.04 1.73
CA LYS A 39 -44.70 11.32 1.83
C LYS A 39 -45.52 10.46 0.87
N GLU A 40 -45.06 10.30 -0.38
CA GLU A 40 -45.70 9.41 -1.37
C GLU A 40 -45.72 7.94 -0.90
N ALA A 41 -44.77 7.56 -0.06
CA ALA A 41 -44.69 6.23 0.54
C ALA A 41 -45.49 6.08 1.86
N GLU A 42 -46.33 7.06 2.19
CA GLU A 42 -47.15 7.14 3.44
C GLU A 42 -46.30 7.24 4.70
N LEU A 43 -45.09 7.79 4.60
CA LEU A 43 -44.25 8.17 5.73
C LEU A 43 -44.36 9.68 5.93
N GLU A 44 -44.43 10.11 7.19
CA GLU A 44 -44.55 11.54 7.54
C GLU A 44 -43.21 12.11 8.01
N PRO A 45 -42.34 12.58 7.09
CA PRO A 45 -41.10 13.23 7.48
C PRO A 45 -41.38 14.63 8.04
N ILE A 46 -40.64 14.99 9.07
CA ILE A 46 -40.57 16.34 9.60
C ILE A 46 -39.76 17.18 8.58
N ASP A 47 -40.31 18.29 8.14
CA ASP A 47 -39.63 19.19 7.22
C ASP A 47 -38.48 19.94 7.93
N ILE A 48 -37.31 20.02 7.28
CA ILE A 48 -36.11 20.64 7.87
C ILE A 48 -36.34 22.12 8.18
N ALA A 49 -37.06 22.86 7.35
CA ALA A 49 -37.36 24.27 7.60
C ALA A 49 -38.28 24.44 8.82
N ALA A 50 -39.29 23.56 8.97
CA ALA A 50 -40.14 23.54 10.16
C ALA A 50 -39.36 23.17 11.43
N TYR A 51 -38.44 22.20 11.35
CA TYR A 51 -37.61 21.75 12.47
C TYR A 51 -36.61 22.83 12.92
N THR A 52 -35.97 23.51 11.98
CA THR A 52 -34.98 24.56 12.29
C THR A 52 -35.60 25.91 12.60
N GLY A 53 -36.84 26.14 12.22
CA GLY A 53 -37.50 27.45 12.28
C GLY A 53 -36.94 28.47 11.30
N SER A 54 -36.08 28.04 10.38
CA SER A 54 -35.44 28.89 9.38
C SER A 54 -35.98 28.59 7.98
N PRO A 55 -36.36 29.62 7.19
CA PRO A 55 -36.80 29.41 5.80
C PRO A 55 -35.62 28.91 4.95
N GLU A 56 -35.92 28.28 3.82
CA GLU A 56 -34.91 27.98 2.82
C GLU A 56 -34.29 29.27 2.26
N LEU A 57 -32.97 29.41 2.42
CA LEU A 57 -32.20 30.56 1.92
C LEU A 57 -31.37 30.14 0.69
N LEU A 58 -31.12 31.09 -0.21
CA LEU A 58 -30.27 30.93 -1.38
C LEU A 58 -30.66 29.71 -2.22
N ALA A 59 -31.97 29.55 -2.51
CA ALA A 59 -32.53 28.42 -3.25
C ALA A 59 -32.18 27.04 -2.64
N GLY A 60 -32.05 26.96 -1.29
CA GLY A 60 -31.80 25.71 -0.56
C GLY A 60 -30.33 25.36 -0.34
N ARG A 61 -29.37 26.19 -0.78
CA ARG A 61 -27.93 25.93 -0.62
C ARG A 61 -27.50 25.78 0.84
N VAL A 62 -28.19 26.39 1.80
CA VAL A 62 -27.84 26.38 3.24
C VAL A 62 -28.88 25.70 4.13
N LYS A 63 -29.86 24.99 3.56
CA LYS A 63 -30.97 24.40 4.33
C LYS A 63 -30.55 23.41 5.41
N THR A 64 -29.46 22.67 5.21
CA THR A 64 -28.92 21.70 6.17
C THR A 64 -27.76 22.24 7.02
N LEU A 65 -27.23 23.44 6.67
CA LEU A 65 -26.15 24.08 7.39
C LEU A 65 -26.69 24.95 8.55
N HIS A 66 -27.36 24.29 9.49
CA HIS A 66 -28.01 24.96 10.62
C HIS A 66 -27.53 24.38 11.96
N PRO A 67 -27.36 25.20 13.03
CA PRO A 67 -26.93 24.73 14.34
C PRO A 67 -27.78 23.57 14.89
N ALA A 68 -29.12 23.63 14.75
CA ALA A 68 -30.01 22.56 15.19
C ALA A 68 -29.68 21.19 14.58
N ILE A 69 -29.28 21.16 13.30
CA ILE A 69 -28.91 19.92 12.60
C ILE A 69 -27.52 19.46 13.06
N HIS A 70 -26.54 20.34 13.00
CA HIS A 70 -25.15 19.96 13.32
C HIS A 70 -24.93 19.70 14.80
N ALA A 71 -25.61 20.40 15.71
CA ALA A 71 -25.58 20.10 17.14
C ALA A 71 -26.22 18.74 17.43
N GLY A 72 -27.40 18.44 16.82
CA GLY A 72 -28.04 17.14 16.94
C GLY A 72 -27.15 15.97 16.48
N ILE A 73 -26.34 16.16 15.43
CA ILE A 73 -25.39 15.16 14.94
C ILE A 73 -24.15 15.08 15.85
N LEU A 74 -23.57 16.22 16.26
CA LEU A 74 -22.24 16.29 16.90
C LEU A 74 -22.28 16.11 18.42
N ALA A 75 -23.46 16.21 19.07
CA ALA A 75 -23.60 16.01 20.52
C ALA A 75 -22.99 14.66 20.94
N ARG A 76 -22.14 14.70 21.96
CA ARG A 76 -21.56 13.51 22.59
C ARG A 76 -22.65 12.76 23.38
N PRO A 77 -22.48 11.46 23.66
CA PRO A 77 -23.40 10.70 24.51
C PRO A 77 -23.18 11.06 25.99
N SER A 78 -23.39 12.34 26.36
CA SER A 78 -23.26 12.86 27.71
C SER A 78 -24.55 13.60 28.13
N ASP A 79 -24.86 13.53 29.40
CA ASP A 79 -26.05 14.25 29.96
C ASP A 79 -25.93 15.75 29.76
N GLU A 80 -24.72 16.29 29.78
CA GLU A 80 -24.42 17.70 29.56
C GLU A 80 -24.77 18.15 28.14
N ASP A 81 -24.28 17.45 27.10
CA ASP A 81 -24.55 17.78 25.70
C ASP A 81 -26.06 17.62 25.38
N PHE A 82 -26.70 16.59 25.92
CA PHE A 82 -28.14 16.38 25.72
C PHE A 82 -28.99 17.43 26.45
N ALA A 83 -28.62 17.85 27.65
CA ALA A 83 -29.30 18.93 28.37
C ALA A 83 -29.15 20.27 27.59
N GLU A 84 -27.99 20.55 27.01
CA GLU A 84 -27.78 21.74 26.19
C GLU A 84 -28.64 21.71 24.91
N LEU A 85 -28.72 20.57 24.22
CA LEU A 85 -29.60 20.41 23.05
C LEU A 85 -31.05 20.69 23.42
N HIS A 86 -31.55 20.08 24.50
CA HIS A 86 -32.94 20.24 24.96
C HIS A 86 -33.24 21.69 25.39
N ALA A 87 -32.26 22.38 25.99
CA ALA A 87 -32.44 23.80 26.38
C ALA A 87 -32.67 24.71 25.17
N HIS A 88 -32.15 24.32 23.99
CA HIS A 88 -32.37 25.01 22.72
C HIS A 88 -33.52 24.46 21.89
N GLY A 89 -34.26 23.46 22.41
CA GLY A 89 -35.35 22.82 21.68
C GLY A 89 -34.90 21.89 20.55
N TYR A 90 -33.63 21.45 20.57
CA TYR A 90 -33.07 20.53 19.58
C TYR A 90 -33.08 19.10 20.07
N GLU A 91 -33.10 18.15 19.13
CA GLU A 91 -33.06 16.73 19.42
C GLU A 91 -31.80 16.06 18.88
N PRO A 92 -31.28 14.98 19.51
CA PRO A 92 -30.20 14.21 18.95
C PRO A 92 -30.64 13.52 17.65
N ILE A 93 -29.75 13.54 16.65
CA ILE A 93 -29.89 12.84 15.36
C ILE A 93 -29.03 11.59 15.41
N ASP A 94 -29.66 10.39 15.29
CA ASP A 94 -29.04 9.10 15.54
C ASP A 94 -28.57 8.41 14.25
N LEU A 95 -29.11 8.83 13.10
CA LEU A 95 -28.77 8.30 11.79
C LEU A 95 -28.74 9.43 10.75
N VAL A 96 -27.72 9.43 9.91
CA VAL A 96 -27.58 10.37 8.78
C VAL A 96 -27.46 9.57 7.49
N VAL A 97 -28.39 9.77 6.57
CA VAL A 97 -28.45 9.10 5.27
C VAL A 97 -28.32 10.16 4.18
N VAL A 98 -27.14 10.21 3.57
CA VAL A 98 -26.81 11.22 2.56
C VAL A 98 -25.99 10.59 1.45
N ASN A 99 -26.45 10.70 0.20
CA ASN A 99 -25.62 10.49 -0.95
C ASN A 99 -25.44 11.80 -1.74
N LEU A 100 -24.23 11.99 -2.25
CA LEU A 100 -23.84 13.24 -2.91
C LEU A 100 -24.33 13.27 -4.36
N TYR A 101 -24.47 14.47 -4.91
CA TYR A 101 -24.71 14.67 -6.33
C TYR A 101 -23.59 14.03 -7.17
N PRO A 102 -23.88 13.40 -8.31
CA PRO A 102 -22.87 12.84 -9.20
C PRO A 102 -22.21 13.97 -10.02
N PHE A 103 -21.27 14.66 -9.40
CA PHE A 103 -20.58 15.83 -9.98
C PHE A 103 -19.96 15.50 -11.35
N GLU A 104 -19.25 14.37 -11.46
CA GLU A 104 -18.61 13.92 -12.71
C GLU A 104 -19.60 13.68 -13.86
N GLU A 105 -20.69 12.96 -13.59
CA GLU A 105 -21.69 12.67 -14.61
C GLU A 105 -22.30 13.96 -15.14
N THR A 106 -22.49 14.94 -14.26
CA THR A 106 -23.00 16.27 -14.62
C THR A 106 -21.99 17.03 -15.46
N VAL A 107 -20.69 17.05 -15.07
CA VAL A 107 -19.61 17.65 -15.89
C VAL A 107 -19.54 17.01 -17.27
N ARG A 108 -19.59 15.67 -17.34
CA ARG A 108 -19.55 14.94 -18.61
C ARG A 108 -20.74 15.29 -19.52
N ARG A 109 -21.95 15.35 -18.95
CA ARG A 109 -23.17 15.72 -19.69
C ARG A 109 -23.08 17.14 -20.24
N LEU A 110 -22.70 18.12 -19.41
CA LEU A 110 -22.57 19.51 -19.81
C LEU A 110 -21.47 19.72 -20.85
N LYS A 111 -20.33 19.03 -20.74
CA LYS A 111 -19.29 19.04 -21.78
C LYS A 111 -19.76 18.41 -23.10
N ALA A 112 -20.61 17.36 -23.06
CA ALA A 112 -21.19 16.75 -24.25
C ALA A 112 -22.20 17.67 -24.93
N ASP A 113 -23.09 18.31 -24.16
CA ASP A 113 -24.09 19.25 -24.65
C ASP A 113 -23.44 20.49 -25.30
N ALA A 114 -22.35 21.01 -24.72
CA ALA A 114 -21.57 22.10 -25.26
C ALA A 114 -20.92 21.75 -26.64
N LYS A 115 -20.43 20.50 -26.79
CA LYS A 115 -19.89 20.03 -28.09
C LYS A 115 -20.94 19.92 -29.16
N VAL A 116 -22.18 19.55 -28.83
CA VAL A 116 -23.30 19.46 -29.79
C VAL A 116 -23.69 20.87 -30.24
N LEU A 117 -23.72 21.86 -29.35
CA LEU A 117 -24.04 23.25 -29.70
C LEU A 117 -22.96 23.91 -30.58
N CYS A 118 -21.70 23.55 -30.48
CA CYS A 118 -20.63 24.06 -31.35
C CYS A 118 -20.65 23.48 -32.76
N HIS A 119 -21.41 22.42 -33.05
CA HIS A 119 -21.52 21.81 -34.38
C HIS A 119 -22.76 22.26 -35.17
N THR A 120 -23.67 23.01 -34.54
CA THR A 120 -24.78 23.68 -35.25
C THR A 120 -24.33 25.09 -35.58
N LYS A 121 -23.98 25.32 -36.89
CA LYS A 121 -23.70 26.68 -37.39
C LYS A 121 -24.88 27.58 -37.10
N PRO A 122 -24.69 28.83 -36.57
CA PRO A 122 -25.75 29.79 -36.48
C PRO A 122 -26.10 30.25 -37.90
N ASN A 123 -27.38 30.23 -38.25
CA ASN A 123 -27.90 31.02 -39.38
C ASN A 123 -27.65 32.51 -39.05
N GLU A 124 -26.93 33.18 -39.94
CA GLU A 124 -26.84 34.64 -39.97
C GLU A 124 -28.24 35.18 -40.29
N ASP A 125 -28.97 35.61 -39.28
CA ASP A 125 -30.07 36.61 -39.37
C ASP A 125 -30.75 36.66 -37.99
N THR A 126 -30.25 37.52 -37.12
CA THR A 126 -31.01 38.34 -36.15
C THR A 126 -30.02 38.96 -35.14
N ALA A 127 -29.46 40.10 -35.53
CA ALA A 127 -28.87 41.06 -34.62
C ALA A 127 -29.94 42.11 -34.23
N GLU A 128 -30.54 41.94 -33.06
CA GLU A 128 -31.22 43.07 -32.40
C GLU A 128 -30.87 43.15 -30.93
N SER A 129 -30.33 44.32 -30.65
CA SER A 129 -29.90 44.94 -29.42
C SER A 129 -30.77 44.67 -28.17
N ALA A 130 -30.13 44.29 -27.07
CA ALA A 130 -30.62 44.60 -25.73
C ALA A 130 -29.49 45.29 -24.92
N ASN A 131 -29.56 46.62 -24.90
CA ASN A 131 -28.90 47.47 -23.92
C ASN A 131 -29.54 47.23 -22.55
N ILE A 132 -28.80 46.69 -21.58
CA ILE A 132 -29.16 46.73 -20.18
C ILE A 132 -28.11 47.55 -19.44
N ALA A 133 -28.62 48.63 -18.84
CA ALA A 133 -27.86 49.65 -18.10
C ALA A 133 -27.02 49.04 -16.95
N ALA A 134 -25.77 49.44 -16.91
CA ALA A 134 -24.84 49.14 -15.79
C ALA A 134 -25.26 49.92 -14.56
N ASP A 135 -25.58 49.19 -13.48
CA ASP A 135 -25.64 49.74 -12.13
C ASP A 135 -24.25 49.61 -11.47
N THR A 136 -23.63 50.76 -11.22
CA THR A 136 -22.25 50.88 -10.73
C THR A 136 -22.23 50.89 -9.21
N ASN A 137 -22.18 49.73 -8.58
CA ASN A 137 -21.68 49.55 -7.20
C ASN A 137 -21.46 48.08 -6.83
N SER A 138 -20.62 47.39 -7.57
CA SER A 138 -20.07 46.10 -7.12
C SER A 138 -18.58 46.06 -7.49
N PHE A 139 -17.78 45.57 -6.56
CA PHE A 139 -16.35 45.38 -6.74
C PHE A 139 -16.06 44.59 -8.02
N PRO A 140 -15.10 45.03 -8.86
CA PRO A 140 -14.79 44.33 -10.10
C PRO A 140 -13.90 43.11 -9.81
N ILE A 141 -14.50 42.03 -9.38
CA ILE A 141 -13.88 40.72 -9.40
C ILE A 141 -14.90 39.84 -10.16
N VAL A 142 -14.77 39.71 -11.44
CA VAL A 142 -15.12 38.61 -12.30
C VAL A 142 -15.28 39.10 -13.74
N GLN A 143 -14.32 38.84 -14.59
CA GLN A 143 -14.56 38.76 -16.02
C GLN A 143 -14.79 37.31 -16.40
N SER A 144 -16.02 37.01 -16.82
CA SER A 144 -16.49 35.87 -17.64
C SER A 144 -16.01 34.47 -17.26
N ALA A 145 -16.72 33.82 -16.35
CA ALA A 145 -16.95 32.38 -16.47
C ALA A 145 -17.72 32.10 -17.79
N SER A 146 -17.29 31.12 -18.59
CA SER A 146 -18.08 30.67 -19.73
C SER A 146 -19.45 30.16 -19.25
N LEU A 147 -20.51 30.34 -20.05
CA LEU A 147 -21.89 29.96 -19.70
C LEU A 147 -22.08 28.50 -19.16
N GLY A 148 -21.07 27.65 -19.26
CA GLY A 148 -21.10 26.27 -18.73
C GLY A 148 -20.36 26.07 -17.40
N GLU A 149 -19.45 26.94 -17.01
CA GLU A 149 -18.64 26.82 -15.78
C GLU A 149 -19.47 27.16 -14.54
N ALA A 150 -20.30 28.19 -14.61
CA ALA A 150 -21.19 28.57 -13.52
C ALA A 150 -22.21 27.47 -13.20
N ASP A 151 -22.71 26.77 -14.21
CA ASP A 151 -23.65 25.66 -14.04
C ASP A 151 -22.99 24.44 -13.38
N ILE A 152 -21.72 24.18 -13.66
CA ILE A 152 -20.94 23.11 -13.03
C ILE A 152 -20.67 23.43 -11.57
N VAL A 153 -20.22 24.66 -11.27
CA VAL A 153 -19.95 25.11 -9.90
C VAL A 153 -21.21 25.04 -9.03
N GLU A 154 -22.38 25.30 -9.61
CA GLU A 154 -23.67 25.20 -8.90
C GLU A 154 -24.00 23.77 -8.44
N GLN A 155 -23.41 22.74 -9.06
CA GLN A 155 -23.63 21.34 -8.69
C GLN A 155 -22.72 20.87 -7.55
N ILE A 156 -21.82 21.72 -7.03
CA ILE A 156 -20.96 21.36 -5.91
C ILE A 156 -21.80 21.29 -4.63
N ASP A 157 -21.92 20.10 -4.05
CA ASP A 157 -22.68 19.86 -2.80
C ASP A 157 -21.83 20.22 -1.58
N ILE A 158 -22.22 21.28 -0.90
CA ILE A 158 -21.61 21.72 0.36
C ILE A 158 -22.29 21.05 1.56
N GLY A 159 -23.62 21.01 1.56
CA GLY A 159 -24.41 20.56 2.68
C GLY A 159 -24.27 19.06 2.96
N GLY A 160 -24.35 18.24 1.91
CA GLY A 160 -24.21 16.78 2.01
C GLY A 160 -22.86 16.37 2.54
N VAL A 161 -21.78 16.96 2.00
CA VAL A 161 -20.40 16.73 2.47
C VAL A 161 -20.26 17.10 3.96
N ALA A 162 -20.79 18.24 4.38
CA ALA A 162 -20.74 18.68 5.78
C ALA A 162 -21.46 17.69 6.71
N LEU A 163 -22.65 17.21 6.32
CA LEU A 163 -23.42 16.23 7.09
C LEU A 163 -22.70 14.90 7.23
N LEU A 164 -22.15 14.36 6.13
CA LEU A 164 -21.37 13.11 6.14
C LEU A 164 -20.17 13.20 7.08
N ARG A 165 -19.41 14.29 7.02
CA ARG A 165 -18.24 14.50 7.88
C ARG A 165 -18.60 14.67 9.35
N ALA A 166 -19.69 15.40 9.64
CA ALA A 166 -20.17 15.59 11.01
C ALA A 166 -20.61 14.24 11.66
N ALA A 167 -21.40 13.46 10.93
CA ALA A 167 -21.87 12.16 11.40
C ALA A 167 -20.72 11.14 11.55
N ALA A 168 -19.81 11.07 10.56
CA ALA A 168 -18.64 10.21 10.60
C ALA A 168 -17.69 10.56 11.76
N LYS A 169 -17.52 11.85 12.10
CA LYS A 169 -16.75 12.28 13.26
C LYS A 169 -17.34 11.75 14.58
N ASN A 170 -18.68 11.68 14.68
CA ASN A 170 -19.40 11.23 15.88
C ASN A 170 -19.89 9.78 15.75
N TYR A 171 -19.20 8.93 15.00
CA TYR A 171 -19.61 7.57 14.67
C TYR A 171 -19.90 6.68 15.88
N ALA A 172 -19.34 6.98 17.04
CA ALA A 172 -19.60 6.21 18.26
C ALA A 172 -21.09 6.27 18.69
N ARG A 173 -21.83 7.29 18.25
CA ARG A 173 -23.25 7.50 18.53
C ARG A 173 -24.12 7.51 17.25
N VAL A 174 -23.61 8.06 16.16
CA VAL A 174 -24.40 8.35 14.96
C VAL A 174 -24.03 7.38 13.84
N GLY A 175 -25.01 6.67 13.31
CA GLY A 175 -24.85 5.91 12.07
C GLY A 175 -24.79 6.87 10.86
N VAL A 176 -23.90 6.60 9.90
CA VAL A 176 -23.77 7.41 8.67
C VAL A 176 -23.80 6.54 7.44
N LEU A 177 -24.75 6.76 6.54
CA LEU A 177 -24.89 6.03 5.28
C LEU A 177 -24.70 6.96 4.10
N CYS A 178 -23.79 6.60 3.21
CA CYS A 178 -23.53 7.33 1.97
C CYS A 178 -23.76 6.49 0.70
N ASP A 179 -24.18 5.23 0.85
CA ASP A 179 -24.39 4.28 -0.26
C ASP A 179 -25.66 3.46 0.00
N PRO A 180 -26.61 3.40 -0.96
CA PRO A 180 -27.81 2.55 -0.87
C PRO A 180 -27.52 1.06 -0.65
N ALA A 181 -26.33 0.56 -1.05
CA ALA A 181 -25.94 -0.83 -0.83
C ALA A 181 -25.87 -1.23 0.66
N ASP A 182 -25.70 -0.26 1.57
CA ASP A 182 -25.63 -0.49 3.01
C ASP A 182 -27.01 -0.53 3.69
N TYR A 183 -28.06 -0.10 3.02
CA TYR A 183 -29.40 0.00 3.61
C TYR A 183 -29.90 -1.30 4.24
N ASN A 184 -29.70 -2.42 3.53
CA ASN A 184 -30.19 -3.71 4.04
C ASN A 184 -29.44 -4.17 5.29
N LEU A 185 -28.10 -4.01 5.32
CA LEU A 185 -27.29 -4.35 6.49
C LEU A 185 -27.70 -3.54 7.71
N VAL A 186 -27.82 -2.22 7.55
CA VAL A 186 -28.16 -1.29 8.63
C VAL A 186 -29.59 -1.53 9.14
N ALA A 187 -30.56 -1.74 8.25
CA ALA A 187 -31.91 -2.05 8.67
C ALA A 187 -31.98 -3.38 9.45
N CYS A 188 -31.26 -4.42 9.02
CA CYS A 188 -31.20 -5.70 9.73
C CYS A 188 -30.60 -5.58 11.15
N GLU A 189 -29.58 -4.73 11.35
CA GLU A 189 -29.00 -4.50 12.68
C GLU A 189 -29.94 -3.67 13.56
N ILE A 190 -30.58 -2.64 13.02
CA ILE A 190 -31.59 -1.83 13.77
C ILE A 190 -32.79 -2.68 14.21
N GLU A 191 -33.28 -3.58 13.35
CA GLU A 191 -34.35 -4.53 13.70
C GLU A 191 -33.96 -5.48 14.86
N LYS A 192 -32.65 -5.73 15.04
CA LYS A 192 -32.11 -6.52 16.17
C LYS A 192 -31.82 -5.69 17.42
N GLY A 193 -32.04 -4.37 17.37
CA GLY A 193 -31.97 -3.45 18.50
C GLY A 193 -30.92 -2.33 18.38
N SER A 194 -29.75 -2.54 17.75
CA SER A 194 -28.74 -1.49 17.62
C SER A 194 -27.67 -1.81 16.56
N LEU A 195 -27.02 -0.78 16.04
CA LEU A 195 -25.85 -0.93 15.19
C LEU A 195 -24.64 -1.38 16.01
N SER A 196 -23.88 -2.32 15.48
CA SER A 196 -22.62 -2.75 16.09
C SER A 196 -21.54 -1.68 15.99
N SER A 197 -20.61 -1.63 16.95
CA SER A 197 -19.47 -0.69 16.91
C SER A 197 -18.58 -0.91 15.68
N PHE A 198 -18.50 -2.13 15.17
CA PHE A 198 -17.81 -2.45 13.92
C PHE A 198 -18.51 -1.82 12.72
N THR A 199 -19.84 -1.97 12.62
CA THR A 199 -20.65 -1.38 11.54
C THR A 199 -20.54 0.15 11.56
N LEU A 200 -20.72 0.78 12.74
CA LEU A 200 -20.58 2.23 12.89
C LEU A 200 -19.22 2.76 12.42
N ARG A 201 -18.13 2.09 12.81
CA ARG A 201 -16.77 2.46 12.38
C ARG A 201 -16.56 2.28 10.88
N THR A 202 -17.08 1.19 10.32
CA THR A 202 -16.99 0.89 8.88
C THR A 202 -17.74 1.92 8.05
N LEU A 203 -18.95 2.29 8.46
CA LEU A 203 -19.75 3.31 7.79
C LEU A 203 -19.08 4.69 7.86
N ALA A 204 -18.48 5.06 9.00
CA ALA A 204 -17.74 6.31 9.15
C ALA A 204 -16.51 6.37 8.23
N ALA A 205 -15.74 5.28 8.14
CA ALA A 205 -14.61 5.19 7.21
C ALA A 205 -15.07 5.34 5.75
N LYS A 206 -16.21 4.71 5.38
CA LYS A 206 -16.81 4.82 4.05
C LYS A 206 -17.27 6.25 3.74
N ALA A 207 -17.87 6.94 4.71
CA ALA A 207 -18.30 8.33 4.56
C ALA A 207 -17.11 9.29 4.34
N PHE A 208 -16.02 9.14 5.11
CA PHE A 208 -14.80 9.95 4.89
C PHE A 208 -14.15 9.63 3.54
N ALA A 209 -14.14 8.37 3.11
CA ALA A 209 -13.65 8.02 1.77
C ALA A 209 -14.50 8.69 0.68
N ARG A 210 -15.82 8.65 0.80
CA ARG A 210 -16.74 9.27 -0.15
C ARG A 210 -16.55 10.78 -0.27
N THR A 211 -16.34 11.50 0.86
CA THR A 211 -16.08 12.94 0.82
C THR A 211 -14.72 13.26 0.23
N ARG A 212 -13.67 12.48 0.53
CA ARG A 212 -12.35 12.62 -0.10
C ARG A 212 -12.46 12.49 -1.63
N ASP A 213 -13.12 11.44 -2.11
CA ASP A 213 -13.23 11.15 -3.54
C ASP A 213 -13.99 12.27 -4.25
N TYR A 214 -15.07 12.75 -3.64
CA TYR A 214 -15.85 13.88 -4.14
C TYR A 214 -15.02 15.19 -4.24
N ASP A 215 -14.27 15.52 -3.19
CA ASP A 215 -13.38 16.69 -3.20
C ASP A 215 -12.25 16.54 -4.24
N THR A 216 -11.77 15.32 -4.46
CA THR A 216 -10.75 15.02 -5.49
C THR A 216 -11.29 15.26 -6.90
N GLU A 217 -12.53 14.86 -7.18
CA GLU A 217 -13.21 15.10 -8.46
C GLU A 217 -13.35 16.60 -8.77
N ILE A 218 -13.75 17.37 -7.75
CA ILE A 218 -13.89 18.83 -7.88
C ILE A 218 -12.52 19.48 -8.11
N ALA A 219 -11.51 19.07 -7.35
CA ALA A 219 -10.15 19.62 -7.47
C ALA A 219 -9.54 19.32 -8.85
N ALA A 220 -9.76 18.12 -9.39
CA ALA A 220 -9.31 17.74 -10.72
C ALA A 220 -9.99 18.60 -11.82
N TRP A 221 -11.29 18.83 -11.69
CA TRP A 221 -12.01 19.69 -12.65
C TRP A 221 -11.50 21.13 -12.62
N PHE A 222 -11.24 21.72 -11.45
CA PHE A 222 -10.62 23.05 -11.36
C PHE A 222 -9.23 23.10 -11.97
N ALA A 223 -8.41 22.05 -11.76
CA ALA A 223 -7.07 21.97 -12.33
C ALA A 223 -7.10 21.94 -13.87
N GLU A 224 -8.02 21.15 -14.48
CA GLU A 224 -8.24 21.16 -15.93
C GLU A 224 -8.64 22.54 -16.45
N SER A 225 -9.58 23.23 -15.78
CA SER A 225 -10.05 24.56 -16.17
C SER A 225 -8.93 25.61 -16.14
N ILE A 226 -8.01 25.49 -15.18
CA ILE A 226 -6.84 26.37 -15.04
C ILE A 226 -5.83 26.09 -16.18
N ALA A 227 -5.63 24.83 -16.56
CA ALA A 227 -4.70 24.45 -17.64
C ALA A 227 -5.16 24.92 -19.03
N GLU A 228 -6.47 25.05 -19.25
CA GLU A 228 -7.07 25.55 -20.50
C GLU A 228 -7.10 27.09 -20.57
N GLY A 229 -6.79 27.80 -19.49
CA GLY A 229 -6.79 29.25 -19.40
C GLY A 229 -5.55 29.92 -20.04
N PRO A 230 -5.60 31.23 -20.38
CA PRO A 230 -4.45 31.95 -20.91
C PRO A 230 -3.31 31.97 -19.88
N SER A 231 -2.13 31.50 -20.26
CA SER A 231 -0.91 31.43 -19.44
C SER A 231 -0.44 32.81 -18.99
N SER A 232 -1.01 33.34 -17.92
CA SER A 232 -0.49 34.50 -17.20
C SER A 232 0.36 33.97 -16.04
N GLY A 233 1.65 34.35 -16.01
CA GLY A 233 2.65 33.92 -15.04
C GLY A 233 2.35 34.35 -13.60
N SER A 234 1.32 33.80 -12.99
CA SER A 234 0.92 33.99 -11.62
C SER A 234 1.63 33.00 -10.70
N SER A 235 2.25 33.50 -9.62
CA SER A 235 2.93 32.68 -8.60
C SER A 235 2.02 31.67 -7.88
N ILE A 236 0.71 31.74 -8.04
CA ILE A 236 -0.27 30.80 -7.47
C ILE A 236 -0.24 29.45 -8.21
N MET A 237 0.22 29.41 -9.47
CA MET A 237 0.38 28.19 -10.27
C MET A 237 1.56 27.32 -9.83
N GLN A 238 2.35 27.75 -8.86
CA GLN A 238 3.52 27.02 -8.36
C GLN A 238 3.23 26.16 -7.11
N ASP A 239 1.97 26.03 -6.69
CA ASP A 239 1.63 25.10 -5.60
C ASP A 239 1.73 23.64 -6.11
N PRO A 240 2.70 22.84 -5.60
CA PRO A 240 2.89 21.45 -6.04
C PRO A 240 1.64 20.58 -5.87
N ARG A 241 0.72 20.97 -4.98
CA ARG A 241 -0.53 20.24 -4.73
C ARG A 241 -1.56 20.43 -5.85
N LEU A 242 -1.47 21.53 -6.61
CA LEU A 242 -2.36 21.77 -7.76
C LEU A 242 -1.82 21.15 -9.06
N SER A 243 -0.48 21.06 -9.23
CA SER A 243 0.14 20.46 -10.40
C SER A 243 -0.06 18.95 -10.48
N SER A 244 -0.34 18.26 -9.37
CA SER A 244 -0.55 16.81 -9.33
C SER A 244 -1.91 16.34 -9.86
N PHE A 245 -2.87 17.24 -10.09
CA PHE A 245 -4.23 16.88 -10.54
C PHE A 245 -4.42 16.90 -12.06
N GLY A 246 -3.47 17.42 -12.84
CA GLY A 246 -3.67 17.71 -14.28
C GLY A 246 -2.77 16.96 -15.26
N THR A 247 -1.91 16.04 -14.86
CA THR A 247 -1.04 15.32 -15.80
C THR A 247 -1.73 14.08 -16.36
N THR A 248 -2.44 14.22 -17.49
CA THR A 248 -2.63 13.12 -18.43
C THR A 248 -1.24 12.69 -18.92
N ALA A 249 -1.00 11.38 -18.99
CA ALA A 249 0.25 10.77 -19.44
C ALA A 249 0.67 11.30 -20.83
N GLY A 250 1.45 12.36 -20.86
CA GLY A 250 1.87 13.00 -22.12
C GLY A 250 3.11 13.88 -22.02
N ASP A 251 3.34 14.53 -20.89
CA ASP A 251 4.54 15.32 -20.68
C ASP A 251 5.17 14.94 -19.34
N ALA A 252 6.38 14.37 -19.39
CA ALA A 252 7.26 14.25 -18.24
C ALA A 252 7.72 15.66 -17.86
N GLY A 253 6.83 16.44 -17.22
CA GLY A 253 7.13 17.72 -16.61
C GLY A 253 8.03 17.50 -15.39
N ASP A 254 8.86 18.47 -15.08
CA ASP A 254 9.79 18.49 -13.94
C ASP A 254 9.09 18.08 -12.63
N GLU A 255 9.20 16.80 -12.26
CA GLU A 255 8.81 16.31 -10.95
C GLU A 255 9.80 16.87 -9.91
N THR A 256 9.34 17.79 -9.06
CA THR A 256 10.15 18.36 -8.00
C THR A 256 10.00 17.55 -6.70
N PRO A 257 11.06 17.48 -5.86
CA PRO A 257 10.94 16.83 -4.54
C PRO A 257 9.80 17.45 -3.73
N GLY A 258 8.89 16.61 -3.23
CA GLY A 258 7.71 17.02 -2.46
C GLY A 258 6.40 17.02 -3.25
N SER A 259 6.42 16.78 -4.58
CA SER A 259 5.21 16.53 -5.35
C SER A 259 4.55 15.20 -4.95
N VAL A 260 3.22 15.15 -4.99
CA VAL A 260 2.45 13.94 -4.66
C VAL A 260 2.24 13.12 -5.91
N PHE A 261 2.77 11.91 -5.94
CA PHE A 261 2.48 10.92 -6.98
C PHE A 261 1.36 9.98 -6.49
N SER A 262 0.25 9.92 -7.22
CA SER A 262 -0.88 9.05 -6.92
C SER A 262 -1.09 8.05 -8.04
N LEU A 263 -1.18 6.76 -7.68
CA LEU A 263 -1.48 5.68 -8.63
C LEU A 263 -2.82 5.06 -8.23
N VAL A 264 -3.80 5.19 -9.10
CA VAL A 264 -5.14 4.65 -8.90
C VAL A 264 -5.41 3.60 -9.97
N GLY A 265 -5.96 2.46 -9.55
CA GLY A 265 -6.27 1.39 -10.47
C GLY A 265 -7.49 0.57 -10.05
N ARG A 266 -8.19 -0.02 -11.03
CA ARG A 266 -9.29 -0.94 -10.83
C ARG A 266 -8.79 -2.38 -10.93
N VAL A 267 -9.14 -3.23 -9.97
CA VAL A 267 -8.91 -4.68 -10.09
C VAL A 267 -9.76 -5.23 -11.22
N GLU A 268 -9.10 -5.60 -12.31
CA GLU A 268 -9.77 -6.17 -13.51
C GLU A 268 -9.96 -7.67 -13.35
N ARG A 269 -8.96 -8.36 -12.80
CA ARG A 269 -8.98 -9.80 -12.71
C ARG A 269 -8.21 -10.32 -11.50
N MET A 270 -8.80 -11.25 -10.77
CA MET A 270 -8.05 -12.11 -9.83
C MET A 270 -7.22 -13.10 -10.65
N LEU A 271 -5.94 -13.23 -10.33
CA LEU A 271 -5.06 -14.23 -10.93
C LEU A 271 -5.16 -15.56 -10.17
N ARG A 272 -4.75 -16.65 -10.80
CA ARG A 272 -4.78 -17.97 -10.18
C ARG A 272 -3.94 -17.98 -8.90
N TYR A 273 -2.78 -17.36 -8.93
CA TYR A 273 -1.86 -17.08 -7.81
C TYR A 273 -0.83 -16.03 -8.30
N GLY A 274 0.07 -15.60 -7.44
CA GLY A 274 1.19 -14.71 -7.76
C GLY A 274 2.34 -15.47 -8.44
N GLU A 275 3.59 -15.09 -8.15
CA GLU A 275 4.75 -15.84 -8.63
C GLU A 275 4.73 -17.27 -8.07
N ASN A 276 4.23 -17.42 -6.84
CA ASN A 276 4.15 -18.70 -6.15
C ASN A 276 2.71 -19.07 -5.76
N PRO A 277 2.36 -20.37 -5.68
CA PRO A 277 0.99 -20.82 -5.43
C PRO A 277 0.38 -20.32 -4.13
N HIS A 278 1.17 -20.00 -3.11
CA HIS A 278 0.72 -19.48 -1.82
C HIS A 278 0.46 -17.96 -1.80
N GLN A 279 0.85 -17.24 -2.86
CA GLN A 279 0.66 -15.79 -2.97
C GLN A 279 -0.64 -15.46 -3.71
N LYS A 280 -1.51 -14.67 -3.10
CA LYS A 280 -2.66 -14.10 -3.82
C LYS A 280 -2.20 -12.96 -4.73
N ALA A 281 -2.77 -12.88 -5.91
CA ALA A 281 -2.44 -11.84 -6.89
C ALA A 281 -3.63 -11.42 -7.74
N PHE A 282 -3.54 -10.22 -8.31
CA PHE A 282 -4.54 -9.68 -9.21
C PHE A 282 -3.91 -8.72 -10.23
N PHE A 283 -4.61 -8.53 -11.33
CA PHE A 283 -4.26 -7.57 -12.37
C PHE A 283 -5.10 -6.31 -12.21
N VAL A 284 -4.44 -5.17 -12.22
CA VAL A 284 -5.04 -3.85 -12.07
C VAL A 284 -4.85 -3.08 -13.35
N LEU A 285 -5.94 -2.61 -13.93
CA LEU A 285 -5.88 -1.60 -14.98
C LEU A 285 -5.73 -0.23 -14.32
N PRO A 286 -4.88 0.67 -14.87
CA PRO A 286 -4.95 2.07 -14.50
C PRO A 286 -6.41 2.52 -14.63
N ALA A 287 -6.97 3.10 -13.59
CA ALA A 287 -8.22 3.80 -13.77
C ALA A 287 -7.90 5.00 -14.66
N GLU A 288 -8.40 5.03 -15.90
CA GLU A 288 -8.67 6.31 -16.49
C GLU A 288 -9.54 7.00 -15.46
N ILE A 289 -9.06 8.12 -14.91
CA ILE A 289 -9.82 8.90 -13.94
C ILE A 289 -10.99 9.50 -14.67
N SER A 290 -11.97 8.67 -14.98
CA SER A 290 -13.32 9.09 -15.14
C SER A 290 -13.87 9.09 -13.70
N ALA A 291 -13.94 10.27 -13.15
CA ALA A 291 -14.10 10.57 -11.73
C ALA A 291 -15.30 9.89 -11.00
N GLY A 292 -16.15 9.11 -11.60
CA GLY A 292 -17.34 8.47 -10.98
C GLY A 292 -17.20 7.04 -10.47
N GLN A 293 -16.11 6.33 -10.74
CA GLN A 293 -15.98 4.89 -10.41
C GLN A 293 -15.00 4.56 -9.27
N LEU A 294 -14.33 5.57 -8.71
CA LEU A 294 -13.27 5.39 -7.70
C LEU A 294 -13.72 4.82 -6.35
N SER A 295 -15.00 4.85 -6.03
CA SER A 295 -15.49 4.69 -4.65
C SER A 295 -15.53 3.26 -4.12
N LYS A 296 -15.47 2.22 -4.93
CA LYS A 296 -15.71 0.84 -4.45
C LYS A 296 -14.47 -0.04 -4.27
N GLU A 297 -13.35 0.24 -4.92
CA GLU A 297 -12.26 -0.72 -5.04
C GLU A 297 -10.90 -0.31 -4.42
N ILE A 298 -10.67 0.98 -4.16
CA ILE A 298 -9.39 1.46 -3.60
C ILE A 298 -9.15 0.95 -2.17
N PHE A 299 -10.20 0.77 -1.37
CA PHE A 299 -10.09 0.27 0.00
C PHE A 299 -9.60 -1.19 0.11
N THR A 300 -9.64 -1.95 -0.99
CA THR A 300 -9.22 -3.36 -0.96
C THR A 300 -7.70 -3.51 -1.12
N LEU A 301 -7.01 -2.51 -1.68
CA LEU A 301 -5.55 -2.52 -1.87
C LEU A 301 -4.77 -2.35 -0.56
N PHE A 302 -5.36 -1.67 0.43
CA PHE A 302 -4.73 -1.32 1.70
C PHE A 302 -5.48 -1.85 2.93
N LYS A 303 -6.27 -2.93 2.80
CA LYS A 303 -6.76 -3.62 3.99
C LYS A 303 -5.57 -4.03 4.85
N GLU A 304 -5.67 -3.71 6.13
CA GLU A 304 -4.68 -3.95 7.17
C GLU A 304 -3.96 -5.30 6.98
N PRO A 305 -2.63 -5.35 7.15
CA PRO A 305 -1.94 -6.62 7.22
C PRO A 305 -2.61 -7.43 8.34
N VAL A 306 -3.05 -8.64 8.02
CA VAL A 306 -3.33 -9.64 9.04
C VAL A 306 -1.97 -9.90 9.67
N LEU A 307 -1.69 -9.21 10.77
CA LEU A 307 -0.53 -9.52 11.60
C LEU A 307 -0.69 -11.00 11.96
N PRO A 308 0.31 -11.86 11.71
CA PRO A 308 0.31 -13.18 12.28
C PRO A 308 0.16 -13.02 13.80
N ALA A 309 -0.62 -13.88 14.44
CA ALA A 309 -1.02 -13.78 15.83
C ALA A 309 0.15 -13.78 16.84
N GLU A 310 1.37 -14.07 16.38
CA GLU A 310 2.61 -13.87 17.15
C GLU A 310 3.76 -13.53 16.19
N PRO A 311 4.62 -12.54 16.54
CA PRO A 311 5.85 -12.34 15.80
C PRO A 311 6.77 -13.54 16.00
N ILE A 312 7.30 -14.09 14.90
CA ILE A 312 8.29 -15.18 14.88
C ILE A 312 9.67 -14.70 15.44
N ILE A 313 9.76 -13.47 15.87
CA ILE A 313 10.90 -12.95 16.60
C ILE A 313 10.51 -12.96 18.08
N SER A 314 11.16 -13.84 18.87
CA SER A 314 11.08 -13.75 20.32
C SER A 314 11.47 -12.33 20.73
N THR A 315 10.54 -11.59 21.26
CA THR A 315 10.76 -10.24 21.81
C THR A 315 11.41 -10.30 23.19
N GLU A 316 12.20 -11.31 23.47
CA GLU A 316 13.09 -11.22 24.62
C GLU A 316 14.29 -10.36 24.22
N PRO A 317 14.43 -9.14 24.76
CA PRO A 317 15.69 -8.44 24.67
C PRO A 317 16.71 -9.31 25.41
N ILE A 318 17.78 -9.70 24.73
CA ILE A 318 18.97 -10.26 25.39
C ILE A 318 19.57 -9.11 26.21
N LEU A 319 19.00 -8.87 27.38
CA LEU A 319 19.60 -8.13 28.46
C LEU A 319 20.52 -9.11 29.18
N GLU A 320 21.79 -9.11 28.79
CA GLU A 320 22.85 -9.60 29.67
C GLU A 320 22.69 -8.92 31.04
N LYS A 321 22.35 -9.70 32.03
CA LYS A 321 22.43 -9.30 33.44
C LYS A 321 23.88 -9.02 33.78
N ARG A 322 24.34 -7.79 33.56
CA ARG A 322 25.49 -7.24 34.25
C ARG A 322 25.00 -6.57 35.52
N SER A 323 25.33 -7.19 36.65
CA SER A 323 25.25 -6.59 37.98
C SER A 323 26.19 -5.39 38.07
N GLY A 324 25.67 -4.19 38.24
CA GLY A 324 26.44 -2.97 38.47
C GLY A 324 25.60 -1.73 38.24
N GLN A 325 25.25 -1.05 39.31
CA GLN A 325 24.63 0.26 39.55
C GLN A 325 24.09 1.11 38.37
N PRO A 326 22.95 1.82 38.56
CA PRO A 326 22.29 2.58 37.52
C PRO A 326 22.92 3.96 37.41
N ASP A 327 23.61 4.22 36.30
CA ASP A 327 23.93 5.57 35.89
C ASP A 327 22.91 6.03 34.83
N ALA A 328 22.53 7.28 34.98
CA ALA A 328 21.47 7.97 34.25
C ALA A 328 21.57 7.81 32.73
N ILE A 329 20.72 6.97 32.16
CA ILE A 329 20.46 6.96 30.71
C ILE A 329 19.30 7.92 30.47
N GLY A 330 19.62 8.99 29.74
CA GLY A 330 18.65 9.98 29.31
C GLY A 330 17.41 9.32 28.66
N GLN A 331 16.26 9.75 29.11
CA GLN A 331 14.96 9.46 28.50
C GLN A 331 14.98 9.85 27.02
N THR A 332 15.33 8.92 26.14
CA THR A 332 14.92 9.02 24.74
C THR A 332 13.42 8.78 24.74
N LYS A 333 12.67 9.84 24.59
CA LYS A 333 11.23 9.81 24.33
C LYS A 333 10.98 8.83 23.20
N CYS A 334 10.20 7.80 23.48
CA CYS A 334 9.56 6.97 22.50
C CYS A 334 8.50 7.87 21.84
N ASP A 335 8.91 8.64 20.84
CA ASP A 335 7.98 9.43 20.05
C ASP A 335 7.07 8.46 19.30
N SER A 336 5.80 8.62 19.59
CA SER A 336 4.63 7.97 19.01
C SER A 336 4.84 7.49 17.57
N VAL A 337 4.47 6.23 17.34
CA VAL A 337 4.36 5.56 16.04
C VAL A 337 3.37 6.33 15.13
N SER A 338 3.78 7.47 14.60
CA SER A 338 3.21 8.04 13.39
C SER A 338 4.02 7.48 12.22
N GLY A 339 3.50 6.44 11.58
CA GLY A 339 4.19 5.66 10.57
C GLY A 339 4.42 6.38 9.24
N ILE A 340 5.18 7.46 9.22
CA ILE A 340 5.68 8.06 7.99
C ILE A 340 7.02 7.41 7.70
N ILE A 341 7.08 6.58 6.64
CA ILE A 341 8.33 6.11 6.04
C ILE A 341 9.06 7.34 5.51
N SER A 342 10.18 7.71 6.12
CA SER A 342 10.84 9.00 5.90
C SER A 342 12.04 8.96 4.95
N GLY A 343 12.33 7.83 4.27
CA GLY A 343 13.49 7.71 3.38
C GLY A 343 13.67 6.30 2.81
N PRO A 344 14.76 6.04 2.08
CA PRO A 344 15.03 4.72 1.51
C PRO A 344 15.10 3.67 2.62
N LEU A 345 14.46 2.52 2.41
CA LEU A 345 14.31 1.43 3.39
C LEU A 345 13.71 1.86 4.73
N GLY A 346 12.83 2.89 4.72
CA GLY A 346 12.20 3.42 5.93
C GLY A 346 13.13 4.17 6.88
N GLY A 347 14.34 4.50 6.44
CA GLY A 347 15.41 5.07 7.26
C GLY A 347 16.02 6.36 6.71
N HIS A 348 17.32 6.56 6.92
CA HIS A 348 18.02 7.80 6.59
C HIS A 348 19.33 7.57 5.84
N VAL A 349 19.66 8.48 4.91
CA VAL A 349 20.97 8.52 4.26
C VAL A 349 21.94 9.31 5.14
N LEU A 350 22.99 8.67 5.65
CA LEU A 350 23.98 9.25 6.58
C LEU A 350 25.16 9.90 5.86
N GLY A 351 25.34 9.66 4.55
CA GLY A 351 26.43 10.21 3.74
C GLY A 351 26.59 9.54 2.40
N GLY A 352 27.51 10.08 1.59
CA GLY A 352 27.83 9.60 0.25
C GLY A 352 27.23 10.45 -0.87
N LYS A 353 27.32 9.95 -2.11
CA LYS A 353 26.68 10.56 -3.27
C LYS A 353 25.17 10.33 -3.26
N GLU A 354 24.45 11.05 -4.10
CA GLU A 354 23.03 10.81 -4.37
C GLU A 354 22.77 9.36 -4.80
N LEU A 355 21.63 8.83 -4.38
CA LEU A 355 21.17 7.49 -4.73
C LEU A 355 20.63 7.49 -6.16
N SER A 356 21.00 6.51 -6.95
CA SER A 356 20.39 6.24 -8.25
C SER A 356 19.23 5.27 -8.12
N TYR A 357 18.39 5.18 -9.16
CA TYR A 357 17.35 4.17 -9.29
C TYR A 357 17.88 2.75 -9.03
N ASN A 358 19.02 2.39 -9.67
CA ASN A 358 19.63 1.07 -9.49
C ASN A 358 20.16 0.85 -8.07
N ASN A 359 20.67 1.89 -7.41
CA ASN A 359 21.08 1.76 -6.01
C ASN A 359 19.88 1.42 -5.10
N LEU A 360 18.73 2.06 -5.34
CA LEU A 360 17.50 1.79 -4.55
C LEU A 360 16.98 0.37 -4.79
N LEU A 361 16.97 -0.12 -6.04
CA LEU A 361 16.58 -1.49 -6.35
C LEU A 361 17.49 -2.53 -5.70
N ASP A 362 18.80 -2.34 -5.78
CA ASP A 362 19.76 -3.26 -5.20
C ASP A 362 19.78 -3.20 -3.67
N LEU A 363 19.57 -2.00 -3.09
CA LEU A 363 19.37 -1.81 -1.64
C LEU A 363 18.14 -2.56 -1.12
N ASP A 364 17.00 -2.43 -1.80
CA ASP A 364 15.77 -3.15 -1.46
C ASP A 364 15.99 -4.67 -1.48
N ALA A 365 16.63 -5.18 -2.55
CA ALA A 365 16.92 -6.60 -2.68
C ALA A 365 17.87 -7.10 -1.59
N ALA A 366 18.92 -6.34 -1.27
CA ALA A 366 19.89 -6.71 -0.24
C ALA A 366 19.28 -6.67 1.17
N TRP A 367 18.46 -5.64 1.44
CA TRP A 367 17.82 -5.46 2.75
C TRP A 367 16.77 -6.54 3.01
N ARG A 368 15.93 -6.87 2.03
CA ARG A 368 14.98 -7.99 2.13
C ARG A 368 15.71 -9.31 2.43
N ALA A 369 16.81 -9.57 1.72
CA ALA A 369 17.53 -10.82 1.89
C ALA A 369 18.22 -10.94 3.26
N VAL A 370 18.83 -9.86 3.77
CA VAL A 370 19.56 -9.93 5.03
C VAL A 370 18.65 -10.05 6.25
N LEU A 371 17.42 -9.55 6.17
CA LEU A 371 16.46 -9.61 7.28
C LEU A 371 15.88 -11.01 7.53
N ASP A 372 16.07 -11.96 6.59
CA ASP A 372 15.68 -13.36 6.80
C ASP A 372 16.60 -14.14 7.75
N PHE A 373 17.74 -13.58 8.08
CA PHE A 373 18.76 -14.24 8.90
C PHE A 373 18.71 -13.77 10.34
N GLU A 374 18.79 -14.73 11.27
CA GLU A 374 18.66 -14.48 12.72
C GLU A 374 19.98 -14.13 13.39
N ALA A 375 21.09 -14.80 13.01
CA ALA A 375 22.42 -14.49 13.50
C ALA A 375 22.98 -13.23 12.80
N PRO A 376 24.11 -12.65 13.28
CA PRO A 376 24.79 -11.59 12.53
C PRO A 376 25.06 -12.03 11.10
N ALA A 377 24.52 -11.28 10.14
CA ALA A 377 24.51 -11.66 8.72
C ALA A 377 24.90 -10.51 7.81
N ALA A 378 25.50 -10.87 6.68
CA ALA A 378 25.82 -9.98 5.57
C ALA A 378 25.30 -10.57 4.26
N VAL A 379 24.68 -9.73 3.44
CA VAL A 379 24.29 -10.05 2.06
C VAL A 379 24.87 -9.03 1.12
N ILE A 380 25.50 -9.51 0.04
CA ILE A 380 26.08 -8.69 -1.03
C ILE A 380 25.24 -8.89 -2.26
N VAL A 381 24.71 -7.79 -2.81
CA VAL A 381 23.85 -7.80 -4.00
C VAL A 381 24.47 -6.97 -5.12
N LYS A 382 24.30 -7.46 -6.32
CA LYS A 382 24.61 -6.72 -7.56
C LYS A 382 23.57 -7.06 -8.63
N HIS A 383 22.98 -6.03 -9.24
CA HIS A 383 21.95 -6.18 -10.27
C HIS A 383 20.77 -7.06 -9.81
N LEU A 384 20.21 -6.72 -8.65
CA LEU A 384 19.09 -7.41 -7.98
C LEU A 384 19.37 -8.86 -7.56
N SER A 385 20.59 -9.37 -7.71
CA SER A 385 20.92 -10.75 -7.38
C SER A 385 21.97 -10.82 -6.28
N PRO A 386 21.76 -11.62 -5.23
CA PRO A 386 22.81 -11.94 -4.28
C PRO A 386 24.01 -12.58 -4.99
N CYS A 387 25.20 -12.08 -4.74
CA CYS A 387 26.46 -12.71 -5.15
C CYS A 387 27.22 -13.30 -3.95
N GLY A 388 26.80 -12.99 -2.74
CA GLY A 388 27.31 -13.58 -1.51
C GLY A 388 26.40 -13.32 -0.33
N ALA A 389 26.30 -14.28 0.58
CA ALA A 389 25.58 -14.17 1.83
C ALA A 389 26.16 -15.10 2.87
N ALA A 390 26.21 -14.68 4.12
CA ALA A 390 26.59 -15.53 5.24
C ALA A 390 26.01 -15.04 6.56
N GLU A 391 25.80 -15.99 7.48
CA GLU A 391 25.63 -15.77 8.92
C GLU A 391 26.88 -16.22 9.67
N ALA A 392 27.29 -15.48 10.70
CA ALA A 392 28.43 -15.85 11.54
C ALA A 392 28.22 -15.38 13.00
N ASN A 393 29.25 -15.50 13.83
CA ASN A 393 29.20 -15.02 15.21
C ASN A 393 29.40 -13.50 15.33
N SER A 394 30.04 -12.88 14.32
CA SER A 394 30.19 -11.43 14.22
C SER A 394 29.84 -10.94 12.81
N LEU A 395 29.52 -9.65 12.67
CA LEU A 395 29.26 -9.04 11.35
C LEU A 395 30.50 -9.08 10.44
N ARG A 396 31.67 -8.91 11.02
CA ARG A 396 32.93 -8.99 10.25
C ARG A 396 33.10 -10.36 9.63
N GLU A 397 32.96 -11.45 10.43
CA GLU A 397 33.06 -12.82 9.92
C GLU A 397 31.98 -13.11 8.88
N ALA A 398 30.74 -12.64 9.10
CA ALA A 398 29.65 -12.77 8.15
C ALA A 398 29.96 -12.07 6.81
N TYR A 399 30.48 -10.84 6.86
CA TYR A 399 30.88 -10.10 5.65
C TYR A 399 32.02 -10.79 4.90
N GLU A 400 33.08 -11.20 5.61
CA GLU A 400 34.23 -11.88 5.00
C GLU A 400 33.82 -13.21 4.34
N ALA A 401 32.93 -13.98 4.97
CA ALA A 401 32.38 -15.22 4.41
C ALA A 401 31.44 -14.95 3.22
N ALA A 402 30.61 -13.91 3.29
CA ALA A 402 29.76 -13.51 2.15
C ALA A 402 30.61 -13.05 0.96
N LEU A 403 31.63 -12.25 1.18
CA LEU A 403 32.56 -11.79 0.15
C LEU A 403 33.30 -12.96 -0.51
N ALA A 404 33.69 -13.98 0.25
CA ALA A 404 34.39 -15.15 -0.25
C ALA A 404 33.55 -16.00 -1.24
N CYS A 405 32.24 -15.81 -1.29
CA CYS A 405 31.36 -16.49 -2.27
C CYS A 405 31.73 -16.11 -3.71
N ASP A 406 31.72 -14.81 -4.02
CA ASP A 406 32.08 -14.26 -5.34
C ASP A 406 32.70 -12.85 -5.19
N PRO A 407 34.00 -12.75 -4.87
CA PRO A 407 34.66 -11.47 -4.66
C PRO A 407 34.74 -10.61 -5.92
N VAL A 408 34.66 -11.23 -7.09
CA VAL A 408 34.69 -10.51 -8.39
C VAL A 408 33.38 -9.76 -8.60
N SER A 409 32.23 -10.43 -8.40
CA SER A 409 30.92 -9.80 -8.54
C SER A 409 30.63 -8.80 -7.41
N ALA A 410 31.18 -8.99 -6.23
CA ALA A 410 31.00 -8.11 -5.08
C ALA A 410 31.59 -6.69 -5.30
N PHE A 411 32.58 -6.54 -6.21
CA PHE A 411 33.14 -5.24 -6.55
C PHE A 411 32.07 -4.33 -7.17
N GLY A 412 31.85 -3.16 -6.57
CA GLY A 412 30.79 -2.21 -6.96
C GLY A 412 29.36 -2.68 -6.62
N GLY A 413 29.24 -3.66 -5.73
CA GLY A 413 27.96 -4.12 -5.22
C GLY A 413 27.46 -3.30 -4.04
N ILE A 414 26.34 -3.79 -3.46
CA ILE A 414 25.67 -3.23 -2.28
C ILE A 414 25.74 -4.26 -1.16
N VAL A 415 26.06 -3.81 0.05
CA VAL A 415 26.14 -4.66 1.24
C VAL A 415 25.02 -4.30 2.21
N ALA A 416 24.25 -5.28 2.65
CA ALA A 416 23.31 -5.15 3.74
C ALA A 416 23.73 -6.00 4.93
N LEU A 417 23.57 -5.43 6.14
CA LEU A 417 23.91 -6.05 7.41
C LEU A 417 22.69 -6.01 8.34
N ASN A 418 22.38 -7.10 9.03
CA ASN A 418 21.19 -7.19 9.89
C ASN A 418 21.43 -6.76 11.35
N ARG A 419 22.61 -6.25 11.67
CA ARG A 419 22.97 -5.71 12.99
C ARG A 419 23.66 -4.35 12.82
N ARG A 420 23.73 -3.60 13.93
CA ARG A 420 24.47 -2.35 14.01
C ARG A 420 25.94 -2.55 13.58
N LEU A 421 26.41 -1.74 12.64
CA LEU A 421 27.74 -1.85 12.08
C LEU A 421 28.79 -1.28 13.04
N ASP A 422 29.76 -2.12 13.41
CA ASP A 422 30.86 -1.77 14.30
C ASP A 422 32.14 -1.36 13.52
N SER A 423 33.14 -0.89 14.26
CA SER A 423 34.41 -0.42 13.68
C SER A 423 35.23 -1.54 13.04
N GLU A 424 35.16 -2.78 13.54
CA GLU A 424 35.89 -3.91 12.95
C GLU A 424 35.33 -4.29 11.60
N THR A 425 34.01 -4.35 11.48
CA THR A 425 33.29 -4.58 10.22
C THR A 425 33.52 -3.44 9.24
N ALA A 426 33.54 -2.18 9.72
CA ALA A 426 33.83 -1.02 8.91
C ALA A 426 35.23 -1.07 8.27
N LEU A 427 36.24 -1.52 9.01
CA LEU A 427 37.60 -1.71 8.51
C LEU A 427 37.64 -2.76 7.39
N ALA A 428 36.94 -3.88 7.53
CA ALA A 428 36.87 -4.91 6.48
C ALA A 428 36.15 -4.41 5.23
N LEU A 429 35.02 -3.69 5.39
CA LEU A 429 34.24 -3.10 4.29
C LEU A 429 35.02 -2.00 3.54
N LYS A 430 35.93 -1.33 4.20
CA LYS A 430 36.74 -0.26 3.60
C LYS A 430 37.66 -0.75 2.48
N GLU A 431 38.09 -2.00 2.52
CA GLU A 431 39.07 -2.56 1.56
C GLU A 431 38.47 -2.76 0.16
N LEU A 432 37.15 -3.03 0.05
CA LEU A 432 36.47 -3.25 -1.23
C LEU A 432 35.82 -1.95 -1.73
N PHE A 433 35.75 -1.77 -3.06
CA PHE A 433 34.87 -0.78 -3.65
C PHE A 433 33.42 -1.25 -3.57
N ILE A 434 32.61 -0.57 -2.75
CA ILE A 434 31.19 -0.81 -2.49
C ILE A 434 30.45 0.49 -2.81
N GLU A 435 29.28 0.41 -3.43
CA GLU A 435 28.47 1.60 -3.75
C GLU A 435 27.58 2.04 -2.60
N CYS A 436 26.95 1.09 -1.90
CA CYS A 436 26.07 1.38 -0.77
C CYS A 436 26.24 0.35 0.36
N ILE A 437 26.05 0.78 1.60
CA ILE A 437 25.95 -0.07 2.78
C ILE A 437 24.65 0.28 3.51
N ALA A 438 23.83 -0.74 3.82
CA ALA A 438 22.65 -0.63 4.66
C ALA A 438 22.82 -1.42 5.95
N ALA A 439 22.48 -0.80 7.08
CA ALA A 439 22.50 -1.44 8.40
C ALA A 439 21.41 -0.80 9.29
N PRO A 440 20.91 -1.48 10.35
CA PRO A 440 19.95 -0.87 11.29
C PRO A 440 20.54 0.26 12.13
N GLY A 441 21.84 0.51 12.02
CA GLY A 441 22.56 1.58 12.68
C GLY A 441 24.06 1.44 12.47
N PHE A 442 24.80 2.46 12.88
CA PHE A 442 26.27 2.54 12.78
C PHE A 442 26.83 2.99 14.10
N ASP A 443 27.91 2.38 14.56
CA ASP A 443 28.70 2.91 15.66
C ASP A 443 29.47 4.14 15.18
N GLU A 444 29.72 5.09 16.06
CA GLU A 444 30.36 6.35 15.72
C GLU A 444 31.73 6.14 15.05
N ALA A 445 32.55 5.25 15.61
CA ALA A 445 33.86 4.91 15.06
C ALA A 445 33.76 4.20 13.69
N GLY A 446 32.81 3.30 13.51
CA GLY A 446 32.54 2.63 12.23
C GLY A 446 32.07 3.62 11.15
N LEU A 447 31.18 4.55 11.54
CA LEU A 447 30.68 5.59 10.66
C LEU A 447 31.81 6.53 10.19
N GLU A 448 32.70 6.94 11.10
CA GLU A 448 33.85 7.79 10.79
C GLU A 448 34.78 7.12 9.77
N ILE A 449 35.10 5.81 9.96
CA ILE A 449 35.93 5.03 9.03
C ILE A 449 35.34 5.02 7.63
N LEU A 450 34.02 4.81 7.49
CA LEU A 450 33.37 4.68 6.20
C LEU A 450 33.11 6.03 5.53
N ARG A 451 32.86 7.10 6.27
CA ARG A 451 32.72 8.48 5.75
C ARG A 451 33.97 9.00 5.05
N ALA A 452 35.14 8.43 5.34
CA ALA A 452 36.36 8.73 4.59
C ALA A 452 36.23 8.42 3.08
N LYS A 453 35.36 7.48 2.69
CA LYS A 453 34.99 7.18 1.31
C LYS A 453 33.84 8.09 0.83
N LYS A 454 34.14 9.27 0.34
CA LYS A 454 33.17 10.32 -0.03
C LYS A 454 32.03 9.89 -0.97
N ASN A 455 32.25 8.84 -1.76
CA ASN A 455 31.28 8.34 -2.74
C ASN A 455 30.39 7.20 -2.21
N LEU A 456 30.76 6.59 -1.08
CA LEU A 456 30.04 5.47 -0.46
C LEU A 456 28.75 5.97 0.22
N ARG A 457 27.60 5.44 -0.18
CA ARG A 457 26.31 5.79 0.43
C ARG A 457 26.12 4.91 1.66
N LEU A 458 25.81 5.54 2.77
CA LEU A 458 25.57 4.88 4.06
C LEU A 458 24.10 5.09 4.43
N ILE A 459 23.36 4.00 4.60
CA ILE A 459 21.93 4.00 4.87
C ILE A 459 21.67 3.34 6.22
N GLU A 460 21.15 4.12 7.17
CA GLU A 460 20.52 3.60 8.36
C GLU A 460 19.11 3.18 7.98
N ALA A 461 18.80 1.87 8.02
CA ALA A 461 17.59 1.28 7.48
C ALA A 461 16.69 0.73 8.60
N ASP A 462 15.37 0.85 8.44
CA ASP A 462 14.39 0.30 9.39
C ASP A 462 14.26 -1.22 9.18
N PRO A 463 14.59 -2.06 10.18
CA PRO A 463 14.45 -3.51 10.07
C PRO A 463 12.98 -3.97 9.97
N PHE A 464 12.02 -3.10 10.32
CA PHE A 464 10.59 -3.41 10.28
C PHE A 464 9.87 -2.87 9.05
N VAL A 465 10.58 -2.24 8.12
CA VAL A 465 9.96 -1.59 6.95
C VAL A 465 9.08 -2.56 6.16
N PHE A 466 9.54 -3.79 5.92
CA PHE A 466 8.81 -4.78 5.12
C PHE A 466 7.69 -5.49 5.88
N LEU A 467 7.63 -5.39 7.20
CA LEU A 467 6.48 -5.89 7.96
C LEU A 467 5.21 -5.07 7.66
N ARG A 468 5.39 -3.81 7.25
CA ARG A 468 4.31 -2.88 6.88
C ARG A 468 3.84 -3.06 5.45
N GLU A 469 4.66 -3.65 4.59
CA GLU A 469 4.33 -3.91 3.20
C GLU A 469 3.65 -5.27 3.06
N ALA A 470 2.41 -5.29 2.57
CA ALA A 470 1.68 -6.54 2.36
C ALA A 470 1.81 -7.06 0.93
N ARG A 471 2.20 -6.22 -0.02
CA ARG A 471 2.11 -6.50 -1.46
C ARG A 471 3.30 -5.99 -2.24
N GLU A 472 3.55 -6.65 -3.36
CA GLU A 472 4.47 -6.21 -4.42
C GLU A 472 3.67 -5.75 -5.63
N LEU A 473 4.15 -4.67 -6.26
CA LEU A 473 3.57 -4.12 -7.49
C LEU A 473 4.60 -4.20 -8.60
N ARG A 474 4.18 -4.61 -9.79
CA ARG A 474 4.99 -4.64 -10.99
C ARG A 474 4.22 -4.06 -12.16
N SER A 475 4.84 -3.15 -12.91
CA SER A 475 4.27 -2.66 -14.16
C SER A 475 4.23 -3.78 -15.20
N ALA A 476 3.12 -3.87 -15.93
CA ALA A 476 2.96 -4.73 -17.09
C ALA A 476 2.33 -3.90 -18.20
N ALA A 477 2.48 -4.32 -19.47
CA ALA A 477 1.85 -3.59 -20.56
C ALA A 477 0.34 -3.48 -20.33
N GLY A 478 -0.17 -2.25 -20.28
CA GLY A 478 -1.58 -1.94 -20.06
C GLY A 478 -2.07 -2.03 -18.60
N GLY A 479 -1.18 -2.26 -17.62
CA GLY A 479 -1.64 -2.32 -16.23
C GLY A 479 -0.56 -2.62 -15.20
N LEU A 480 -1.00 -3.07 -14.03
CA LEU A 480 -0.14 -3.47 -12.91
C LEU A 480 -0.46 -4.90 -12.48
N LEU A 481 0.59 -5.65 -12.24
CA LEU A 481 0.51 -6.90 -11.51
C LEU A 481 0.72 -6.59 -10.02
N VAL A 482 -0.16 -7.10 -9.20
CA VAL A 482 -0.10 -6.95 -7.75
C VAL A 482 -0.19 -8.32 -7.11
N GLN A 483 0.75 -8.64 -6.22
CA GLN A 483 0.78 -9.90 -5.49
C GLN A 483 1.13 -9.69 -4.02
N GLU A 484 0.80 -10.68 -3.19
CA GLU A 484 1.32 -10.75 -1.83
C GLU A 484 2.84 -10.97 -1.88
N GLN A 485 3.57 -10.43 -0.91
CA GLN A 485 5.00 -10.70 -0.78
C GLN A 485 5.26 -12.16 -0.44
N ASP A 486 6.32 -12.73 -1.03
CA ASP A 486 6.85 -14.02 -0.57
C ASP A 486 7.62 -13.82 0.76
N ARG A 487 6.97 -14.20 1.86
CA ARG A 487 7.54 -14.12 3.21
C ARG A 487 8.22 -15.40 3.66
N GLY A 488 8.47 -16.34 2.76
CA GLY A 488 9.05 -17.64 3.02
C GLY A 488 8.02 -18.76 3.14
N ASP A 489 8.45 -19.87 3.70
CA ASP A 489 7.60 -21.03 3.87
C ASP A 489 6.38 -20.72 4.74
N PRO A 490 5.16 -21.19 4.36
CA PRO A 490 4.02 -21.19 5.27
C PRO A 490 4.35 -21.91 6.60
N ILE A 491 3.74 -21.44 7.70
CA ILE A 491 4.04 -21.92 9.07
C ILE A 491 3.92 -23.45 9.20
N ASP A 492 3.01 -24.08 8.45
CA ASP A 492 2.77 -25.52 8.49
C ASP A 492 3.68 -26.34 7.57
N THR A 493 4.64 -25.71 6.91
CA THR A 493 5.56 -26.38 6.00
C THR A 493 6.43 -27.39 6.72
N LYS A 494 6.35 -28.64 6.29
CA LYS A 494 7.14 -29.75 6.84
C LYS A 494 8.13 -30.24 5.80
N TRP A 495 9.40 -30.13 6.11
CA TRP A 495 10.45 -30.72 5.31
C TRP A 495 10.44 -32.22 5.45
N SER A 496 10.52 -32.97 4.36
CA SER A 496 10.56 -34.42 4.34
C SER A 496 11.82 -34.94 3.63
N VAL A 497 12.56 -35.77 4.32
CA VAL A 497 13.66 -36.52 3.67
C VAL A 497 13.07 -37.65 2.84
N VAL A 498 13.30 -37.61 1.52
CA VAL A 498 12.69 -38.53 0.57
C VAL A 498 13.70 -39.53 0.00
N GLY A 499 15.00 -39.24 0.07
CA GLY A 499 16.09 -40.14 -0.38
C GLY A 499 16.46 -41.19 0.65
N LYS A 500 17.20 -42.21 0.19
CA LYS A 500 17.74 -43.28 1.07
C LYS A 500 18.77 -42.76 2.06
N ARG A 501 19.57 -41.78 1.63
CA ARG A 501 20.58 -41.14 2.49
C ARG A 501 19.94 -40.03 3.34
N GLN A 502 20.13 -40.12 4.65
CA GLN A 502 19.73 -39.07 5.56
C GLN A 502 20.79 -37.95 5.57
N PRO A 503 20.39 -36.69 5.52
CA PRO A 503 21.35 -35.58 5.70
C PRO A 503 21.87 -35.54 7.15
N SER A 504 23.14 -35.25 7.33
CA SER A 504 23.73 -34.95 8.65
C SER A 504 23.17 -33.63 9.20
N ALA A 505 23.40 -33.36 10.49
CA ALA A 505 22.99 -32.10 11.12
C ALA A 505 23.64 -30.87 10.45
N ALA A 506 24.92 -30.98 10.06
CA ALA A 506 25.63 -29.91 9.33
C ALA A 506 25.05 -29.66 7.92
N GLU A 507 24.68 -30.75 7.20
CA GLU A 507 24.03 -30.62 5.90
C GLU A 507 22.63 -30.02 6.03
N LEU A 508 21.86 -30.37 7.06
CA LEU A 508 20.55 -29.75 7.31
C LEU A 508 20.67 -28.26 7.63
N GLU A 509 21.69 -27.85 8.41
CA GLU A 509 21.98 -26.43 8.66
C GLU A 509 22.27 -25.69 7.34
N ALA A 510 23.16 -26.24 6.52
CA ALA A 510 23.52 -25.67 5.24
C ALA A 510 22.32 -25.63 4.25
N LEU A 511 21.47 -26.67 4.22
CA LEU A 511 20.23 -26.69 3.42
C LEU A 511 19.28 -25.59 3.88
N ARG A 512 19.09 -25.38 5.18
CA ARG A 512 18.23 -24.31 5.72
C ARG A 512 18.74 -22.92 5.35
N PHE A 513 20.04 -22.69 5.48
CA PHE A 513 20.66 -21.44 5.06
C PHE A 513 20.48 -21.22 3.56
N ALA A 514 20.81 -22.21 2.72
CA ALA A 514 20.67 -22.13 1.28
C ALA A 514 19.22 -21.89 0.84
N TRP A 515 18.25 -22.51 1.53
CA TRP A 515 16.82 -22.36 1.26
C TRP A 515 16.32 -20.96 1.55
N LYS A 516 16.73 -20.32 2.65
CA LYS A 516 16.43 -18.93 2.95
C LYS A 516 16.98 -18.01 1.84
N LEU A 517 18.19 -18.26 1.37
CA LEU A 517 18.83 -17.40 0.38
C LEU A 517 18.28 -17.58 -1.04
N VAL A 518 17.93 -18.83 -1.45
CA VAL A 518 17.54 -19.11 -2.85
C VAL A 518 16.31 -18.35 -3.30
N ARG A 519 15.37 -18.04 -2.40
CA ARG A 519 14.16 -17.25 -2.70
C ARG A 519 14.46 -15.78 -3.06
N HIS A 520 15.67 -15.29 -2.72
CA HIS A 520 16.13 -13.95 -3.09
C HIS A 520 16.92 -13.93 -4.39
N VAL A 521 17.14 -15.08 -5.01
CA VAL A 521 17.85 -15.22 -6.28
C VAL A 521 16.85 -15.34 -7.42
N ARG A 522 17.13 -14.67 -8.54
CA ARG A 522 16.25 -14.73 -9.72
C ARG A 522 16.17 -16.15 -10.30
N SER A 523 14.97 -16.59 -10.60
CA SER A 523 14.67 -17.91 -11.18
C SER A 523 15.22 -18.07 -12.60
N ASN A 524 15.63 -19.27 -13.03
CA ASN A 524 15.84 -20.45 -12.18
C ASN A 524 17.04 -20.20 -11.27
N ALA A 525 16.88 -20.54 -10.01
CA ALA A 525 17.85 -20.22 -8.97
C ALA A 525 18.38 -21.46 -8.24
N ILE A 526 19.69 -21.46 -8.01
CA ILE A 526 20.42 -22.46 -7.25
C ILE A 526 21.39 -21.76 -6.30
N VAL A 527 21.40 -22.19 -5.05
CA VAL A 527 22.38 -21.75 -4.04
C VAL A 527 23.12 -22.95 -3.48
N LEU A 528 24.43 -22.91 -3.52
CA LEU A 528 25.29 -23.84 -2.79
C LEU A 528 25.75 -23.21 -1.49
N ALA A 529 25.66 -23.92 -0.38
CA ALA A 529 26.10 -23.48 0.93
C ALA A 529 26.99 -24.51 1.65
N ALA A 530 27.94 -24.01 2.42
CA ALA A 530 28.70 -24.78 3.38
C ALA A 530 28.51 -24.15 4.76
N GLY A 531 27.91 -24.90 5.71
CA GLY A 531 27.43 -24.33 6.95
C GLY A 531 26.43 -23.19 6.68
N ARG A 532 26.67 -22.01 7.27
CA ARG A 532 25.83 -20.82 7.12
C ARG A 532 26.43 -19.77 6.19
N ALA A 533 27.11 -20.21 5.13
CA ALA A 533 27.68 -19.32 4.10
C ALA A 533 27.43 -19.87 2.68
N ALA A 534 27.03 -19.01 1.78
CA ALA A 534 26.94 -19.32 0.37
C ALA A 534 28.36 -19.53 -0.18
N VAL A 535 28.53 -20.56 -0.99
CA VAL A 535 29.80 -20.85 -1.69
C VAL A 535 29.70 -20.75 -3.19
N GLY A 536 28.47 -20.74 -3.73
CA GLY A 536 28.21 -20.54 -5.15
C GLY A 536 26.72 -20.26 -5.39
N ILE A 537 26.41 -19.32 -6.25
CA ILE A 537 25.06 -18.88 -6.58
C ILE A 537 24.90 -18.87 -8.11
N GLY A 538 23.88 -19.58 -8.62
CA GLY A 538 23.46 -19.55 -10.02
C GLY A 538 22.03 -19.05 -10.10
N GLY A 539 21.74 -18.04 -10.91
CA GLY A 539 20.40 -17.48 -10.99
C GLY A 539 20.13 -16.81 -12.34
N GLY A 540 18.84 -16.58 -12.62
CA GLY A 540 18.38 -15.94 -13.86
C GLY A 540 18.57 -16.82 -15.10
N GLN A 541 18.72 -18.13 -14.94
CA GLN A 541 18.93 -19.04 -16.05
C GLN A 541 17.62 -19.54 -16.64
N THR A 542 17.58 -19.68 -17.98
CA THR A 542 16.39 -20.17 -18.68
C THR A 542 16.10 -21.66 -18.42
N ASN A 543 17.11 -22.43 -18.03
CA ASN A 543 16.95 -23.80 -17.60
C ASN A 543 17.66 -24.05 -16.26
N ARG A 544 17.24 -25.09 -15.54
CA ARG A 544 17.71 -25.36 -14.18
C ARG A 544 19.11 -25.97 -14.14
N VAL A 545 19.45 -26.82 -15.10
CA VAL A 545 20.78 -27.44 -15.13
C VAL A 545 21.88 -26.40 -15.34
N ASP A 546 21.65 -25.34 -16.11
CA ASP A 546 22.62 -24.26 -16.28
C ASP A 546 22.76 -23.43 -14.99
N ALA A 547 21.69 -23.25 -14.24
CA ALA A 547 21.79 -22.63 -12.91
C ALA A 547 22.64 -23.47 -11.95
N VAL A 548 22.51 -24.80 -11.98
CA VAL A 548 23.38 -25.72 -11.21
C VAL A 548 24.83 -25.60 -11.64
N LYS A 549 25.10 -25.69 -12.94
CA LYS A 549 26.48 -25.57 -13.47
C LYS A 549 27.10 -24.24 -13.08
N GLN A 550 26.36 -23.14 -13.24
CA GLN A 550 26.83 -21.81 -12.86
C GLN A 550 27.17 -21.73 -11.36
N ALA A 551 26.30 -22.26 -10.49
CA ALA A 551 26.54 -22.28 -9.05
C ALA A 551 27.78 -23.12 -8.70
N CYS A 552 27.93 -24.30 -9.31
CA CYS A 552 29.07 -25.19 -9.12
C CYS A 552 30.38 -24.60 -9.62
N GLU A 553 30.37 -23.97 -10.80
CA GLU A 553 31.53 -23.27 -11.38
C GLU A 553 32.03 -22.15 -10.46
N ARG A 554 31.11 -21.31 -9.95
CA ARG A 554 31.46 -20.24 -9.01
C ARG A 554 31.96 -20.77 -7.67
N ALA A 555 31.40 -21.88 -7.19
CA ALA A 555 31.89 -22.53 -5.98
C ALA A 555 33.28 -23.11 -6.16
N GLY A 556 33.61 -23.63 -7.35
CA GLY A 556 34.86 -24.35 -7.60
C GLY A 556 35.04 -25.50 -6.62
N GLY A 557 36.23 -25.64 -6.03
CA GLY A 557 36.50 -26.68 -5.04
C GLY A 557 35.65 -26.67 -3.78
N ARG A 558 34.97 -25.54 -3.48
CA ARG A 558 34.07 -25.40 -2.32
C ARG A 558 32.70 -26.09 -2.54
N ALA A 559 32.38 -26.48 -3.78
CA ALA A 559 31.19 -27.27 -4.07
C ALA A 559 31.21 -28.64 -3.40
N ARG A 560 32.42 -29.21 -3.20
CA ARG A 560 32.56 -30.54 -2.57
C ARG A 560 32.09 -30.54 -1.13
N GLY A 561 31.11 -31.39 -0.85
CA GLY A 561 30.49 -31.51 0.47
C GLY A 561 29.48 -30.42 0.80
N SER A 562 29.20 -29.49 -0.13
CA SER A 562 28.19 -28.45 0.06
C SER A 562 26.77 -28.99 -0.03
N ALA A 563 25.81 -28.20 0.46
CA ALA A 563 24.38 -28.41 0.32
C ALA A 563 23.83 -27.47 -0.77
N LEU A 564 22.89 -27.95 -1.56
CA LEU A 564 22.25 -27.25 -2.68
C LEU A 564 20.77 -26.97 -2.37
N ALA A 565 20.34 -25.74 -2.54
CA ALA A 565 18.91 -25.37 -2.59
C ALA A 565 18.50 -24.95 -4.01
N SER A 566 17.33 -25.42 -4.43
CA SER A 566 16.70 -25.06 -5.70
C SER A 566 15.34 -24.40 -5.45
N ASP A 567 15.10 -23.24 -6.04
CA ASP A 567 13.87 -22.45 -5.88
C ASP A 567 12.59 -23.17 -6.36
N ALA A 568 12.74 -24.19 -7.23
CA ALA A 568 11.67 -25.06 -7.71
C ALA A 568 12.19 -26.49 -7.92
N TYR A 569 11.29 -27.41 -8.34
CA TYR A 569 11.64 -28.81 -8.57
C TYR A 569 12.59 -29.00 -9.76
N PHE A 570 13.37 -30.06 -9.72
CA PHE A 570 14.17 -30.51 -10.86
C PHE A 570 13.26 -31.22 -11.88
N PRO A 571 13.19 -30.76 -13.14
CA PRO A 571 12.37 -31.42 -14.17
C PRO A 571 12.97 -32.70 -14.70
N PHE A 572 14.31 -32.86 -14.55
CA PHE A 572 15.11 -34.00 -15.02
C PHE A 572 16.25 -34.31 -14.05
N ALA A 573 16.85 -35.48 -14.18
CA ALA A 573 17.99 -35.89 -13.33
C ALA A 573 19.30 -35.17 -13.62
N ASP A 574 19.44 -34.52 -14.78
CA ASP A 574 20.65 -33.86 -15.27
C ASP A 574 21.21 -32.81 -14.29
N GLY A 575 20.33 -32.06 -13.63
CA GLY A 575 20.72 -31.10 -12.59
C GLY A 575 21.33 -31.77 -11.35
N ILE A 576 20.81 -32.93 -10.96
CA ILE A 576 21.33 -33.73 -9.83
C ILE A 576 22.67 -34.36 -10.21
N GLU A 577 22.80 -34.84 -11.45
CA GLU A 577 24.05 -35.42 -11.98
C GLU A 577 25.16 -34.36 -12.00
N ALA A 578 24.85 -33.15 -12.50
CA ALA A 578 25.81 -32.03 -12.51
C ALA A 578 26.21 -31.61 -11.07
N ALA A 579 25.27 -31.59 -10.12
CA ALA A 579 25.56 -31.32 -8.71
C ALA A 579 26.48 -32.40 -8.09
N ALA A 580 26.21 -33.68 -8.39
CA ALA A 580 27.03 -34.81 -7.94
C ALA A 580 28.47 -34.75 -8.48
N GLU A 581 28.65 -34.43 -9.78
CA GLU A 581 29.97 -34.25 -10.41
C GLU A 581 30.80 -33.19 -9.69
N ALA A 582 30.14 -32.10 -9.22
CA ALA A 582 30.79 -31.06 -8.43
C ALA A 582 31.04 -31.48 -6.98
N GLY A 583 30.48 -32.62 -6.54
CA GLY A 583 30.64 -33.17 -5.19
C GLY A 583 29.65 -32.61 -4.15
N VAL A 584 28.51 -32.07 -4.59
CA VAL A 584 27.41 -31.68 -3.70
C VAL A 584 26.91 -32.90 -2.90
N ALA A 585 26.69 -32.71 -1.60
CA ALA A 585 26.32 -33.82 -0.71
C ALA A 585 24.79 -33.91 -0.47
N ALA A 586 24.10 -32.80 -0.37
CA ALA A 586 22.68 -32.77 -0.05
C ALA A 586 21.92 -31.74 -0.89
N VAL A 587 20.64 -32.01 -1.20
CA VAL A 587 19.78 -31.16 -2.03
C VAL A 587 18.45 -30.94 -1.33
N VAL A 588 17.96 -29.69 -1.34
CA VAL A 588 16.60 -29.32 -0.98
C VAL A 588 15.87 -28.71 -2.19
N GLN A 589 14.64 -29.14 -2.42
CA GLN A 589 13.76 -28.65 -3.47
C GLN A 589 12.28 -28.80 -3.07
N PRO A 590 11.34 -28.15 -3.76
CA PRO A 590 9.91 -28.36 -3.50
C PRO A 590 9.40 -29.78 -3.70
N GLY A 591 9.88 -30.48 -4.72
CA GLY A 591 9.20 -31.67 -5.25
C GLY A 591 7.93 -31.31 -6.05
N GLY A 592 7.16 -32.29 -6.48
CA GLY A 592 5.92 -32.12 -7.24
C GLY A 592 6.08 -32.19 -8.76
N SER A 593 7.25 -32.61 -9.25
CA SER A 593 7.48 -32.94 -10.67
C SER A 593 6.88 -34.31 -11.03
N VAL A 594 6.37 -34.43 -12.25
CA VAL A 594 5.98 -35.74 -12.81
C VAL A 594 7.15 -36.72 -12.84
N ARG A 595 8.39 -36.22 -12.83
CA ARG A 595 9.63 -37.01 -12.85
C ARG A 595 10.36 -37.08 -11.51
N ASP A 596 9.70 -36.79 -10.42
CA ASP A 596 10.32 -36.87 -9.09
C ASP A 596 10.93 -38.24 -8.79
N ALA A 597 10.29 -39.31 -9.24
CA ALA A 597 10.83 -40.67 -9.07
C ALA A 597 12.17 -40.89 -9.80
N GLU A 598 12.35 -40.32 -11.00
CA GLU A 598 13.59 -40.34 -11.76
C GLU A 598 14.70 -39.54 -11.08
N VAL A 599 14.36 -38.31 -10.65
CA VAL A 599 15.27 -37.41 -9.96
C VAL A 599 15.74 -38.01 -8.64
N LEU A 600 14.82 -38.64 -7.88
CA LEU A 600 15.12 -39.29 -6.62
C LEU A 600 16.00 -40.55 -6.81
N ALA A 601 15.71 -41.34 -7.84
CA ALA A 601 16.54 -42.52 -8.17
C ALA A 601 17.98 -42.10 -8.53
N ALA A 602 18.17 -40.99 -9.24
CA ALA A 602 19.49 -40.44 -9.55
C ALA A 602 20.21 -39.99 -8.26
N ALA A 603 19.52 -39.24 -7.38
CA ALA A 603 20.09 -38.79 -6.11
C ALA A 603 20.53 -39.98 -5.24
N ASP A 604 19.69 -41.00 -5.11
CA ASP A 604 19.99 -42.22 -4.36
C ASP A 604 21.21 -42.97 -4.94
N LYS A 605 21.29 -43.09 -6.27
CA LYS A 605 22.42 -43.75 -6.97
C LYS A 605 23.74 -43.01 -6.73
N LEU A 606 23.66 -41.68 -6.67
CA LEU A 606 24.82 -40.79 -6.51
C LEU A 606 25.15 -40.49 -5.04
N GLY A 607 24.37 -41.03 -4.09
CA GLY A 607 24.58 -40.85 -2.66
C GLY A 607 24.26 -39.44 -2.13
N ILE A 608 23.44 -38.69 -2.84
CA ILE A 608 22.99 -37.35 -2.43
C ILE A 608 21.77 -37.48 -1.51
N ALA A 609 21.78 -36.77 -0.37
CA ALA A 609 20.58 -36.67 0.46
C ALA A 609 19.57 -35.73 -0.20
N MET A 610 18.31 -36.15 -0.30
CA MET A 610 17.24 -35.36 -0.93
C MET A 610 16.16 -35.01 0.08
N VAL A 611 15.82 -33.71 0.13
CA VAL A 611 14.80 -33.14 1.01
C VAL A 611 13.76 -32.39 0.17
N TYR A 612 12.48 -32.62 0.44
CA TYR A 612 11.36 -31.89 -0.16
C TYR A 612 10.72 -30.95 0.84
N THR A 613 10.39 -29.73 0.37
CA THR A 613 9.71 -28.70 1.16
C THR A 613 8.22 -28.60 0.84
N GLY A 614 7.81 -28.98 -0.38
CA GLY A 614 6.44 -28.78 -0.88
C GLY A 614 6.11 -27.34 -1.26
N VAL A 615 7.04 -26.40 -1.07
CA VAL A 615 6.85 -24.96 -1.35
C VAL A 615 7.84 -24.49 -2.41
N ARG A 616 7.38 -23.68 -3.36
CA ARG A 616 8.19 -23.08 -4.43
C ARG A 616 8.38 -21.59 -4.17
N HIS A 617 9.56 -21.08 -4.46
CA HIS A 617 9.93 -19.68 -4.31
C HIS A 617 10.50 -19.09 -5.61
N PHE A 618 9.67 -18.94 -6.64
CA PHE A 618 10.07 -18.23 -7.85
C PHE A 618 10.18 -16.73 -7.59
N ARG A 619 11.18 -16.12 -8.20
CA ARG A 619 11.38 -14.67 -8.25
C ARG A 619 11.82 -14.25 -9.66
N HIS A 620 11.06 -13.39 -10.31
CA HIS A 620 11.33 -12.89 -11.67
C HIS A 620 11.79 -11.44 -11.71
#